data_b07cc82a442d683ed28492b5c2af78a3
#
_entry.id   b07cc82a442d683ed28492b5c2af78a3
#
_cell.length_a   1.000
_cell.length_b   1.000
_cell.length_c   1.000
_cell.angle_alpha   90.00
_cell.angle_beta   90.00
_cell.angle_gamma   90.00
#
_symmetry.space_group_name_H-M   'P 1'
#
loop_
_entity.id
_entity.type
_entity.pdbx_description
1 polymer ?
#
loop_
_entity_poly.entity_id
_entity_poly.type
_entity_poly.pdbx_seq_one_letter_code
_entity_poly.pdbx_strand_id
1 'polypeptide(L)'
;EGDVAVIEVQPSKLTPVRYKGRIWIRVGPRKAIANEDDERILMEKRVANFLPFETQPCYGSTIDDLDLDAFRIKYLPKAIDPELLKNDTRDVKSQLASLRLYDKSEDCPTNFGMLLLGKAPTLFIGGAYIQYVRFEGTHRATKVLKEVAFKGNLLKTLEDIDNFVHYSIENQRPVYVTMMREDMKINYPYRAMREIVMNSIMHRSFEGTNSPIRFYEYSDRIEIDNPGNLYGRANIENFPNETDYRNPLIASAMKILGYVNQFGMGLKTVRDTLEQYDCKQAEYVLDDYTTFKVVVYSSDYDSKDADVTGDVTGNVIDNVIDN
;
A
#
# COMPACT_ATOMS: atom_id res chain seq x y z
N GLU A 1 -12.53 34.23 49.79
CA GLU A 1 -12.47 33.30 48.65
C GLU A 1 -11.69 34.02 47.56
N GLY A 2 -10.44 33.59 47.30
CA GLY A 2 -9.58 34.21 46.29
C GLY A 2 -9.88 33.71 44.89
N ASP A 3 -9.61 34.51 43.86
CA ASP A 3 -9.71 34.14 42.46
C ASP A 3 -8.79 32.95 42.15
N VAL A 4 -9.30 31.93 41.51
CA VAL A 4 -8.55 30.73 41.06
C VAL A 4 -8.29 30.85 39.56
N ALA A 5 -7.01 30.91 39.17
CA ALA A 5 -6.64 30.81 37.76
C ALA A 5 -6.62 29.34 37.32
N VAL A 6 -7.39 29.00 36.32
CA VAL A 6 -7.41 27.66 35.71
C VAL A 6 -6.72 27.71 34.36
N ILE A 7 -5.72 26.88 34.16
CA ILE A 7 -5.05 26.68 32.86
C ILE A 7 -5.35 25.26 32.40
N GLU A 8 -6.10 25.13 31.32
CA GLU A 8 -6.37 23.84 30.67
C GLU A 8 -5.32 23.60 29.58
N VAL A 9 -4.65 22.45 29.64
CA VAL A 9 -3.63 22.06 28.64
C VAL A 9 -4.05 20.75 28.04
N GLN A 10 -4.24 20.72 26.74
CA GLN A 10 -4.56 19.50 26.01
C GLN A 10 -3.33 18.57 25.98
N PRO A 11 -3.51 17.24 26.22
CA PRO A 11 -2.42 16.29 26.13
C PRO A 11 -1.81 16.26 24.72
N SER A 12 -0.47 16.21 24.64
CA SER A 12 0.20 16.05 23.37
C SER A 12 -0.06 14.65 22.79
N LYS A 13 -0.45 14.57 21.52
CA LYS A 13 -0.57 13.32 20.76
C LYS A 13 0.81 12.72 20.42
N LEU A 14 1.88 13.53 20.49
CA LEU A 14 3.25 13.14 20.19
C LEU A 14 4.05 12.97 21.50
N THR A 15 3.78 11.89 22.23
CA THR A 15 4.57 11.51 23.41
C THR A 15 5.84 10.75 22.99
N PRO A 16 6.96 10.83 23.75
CA PRO A 16 7.18 11.69 24.88
C PRO A 16 7.51 13.14 24.48
N VAL A 17 6.96 14.10 25.20
CA VAL A 17 7.27 15.53 25.03
C VAL A 17 8.63 15.82 25.65
N ARG A 18 9.53 16.47 24.88
CA ARG A 18 10.85 16.86 25.34
C ARG A 18 10.91 18.38 25.59
N TYR A 19 11.38 18.76 26.76
CA TYR A 19 11.68 20.15 27.07
C TYR A 19 13.19 20.27 27.35
N LYS A 20 13.87 21.15 26.60
CA LYS A 20 15.35 21.31 26.64
C LYS A 20 16.08 19.96 26.51
N GLY A 21 15.62 19.11 25.58
CA GLY A 21 16.21 17.77 25.30
C GLY A 21 15.88 16.67 26.31
N ARG A 22 15.17 16.97 27.40
CA ARG A 22 14.81 16.01 28.46
C ARG A 22 13.33 15.74 28.52
N ILE A 23 12.98 14.50 28.84
CA ILE A 23 11.60 14.08 29.09
C ILE A 23 11.35 14.22 30.58
N TRP A 24 10.32 14.99 30.94
CA TRP A 24 9.93 15.23 32.32
C TRP A 24 8.68 14.41 32.64
N ILE A 25 8.73 13.70 33.74
CA ILE A 25 7.61 12.93 34.28
C ILE A 25 7.25 13.43 35.68
N ARG A 26 6.05 13.03 36.12
CA ARG A 26 5.61 13.27 37.48
C ARG A 26 5.58 11.96 38.27
N VAL A 27 6.33 11.93 39.35
CA VAL A 27 6.37 10.81 40.29
C VAL A 27 5.77 11.29 41.62
N GLY A 28 4.50 11.00 41.83
CA GLY A 28 3.74 11.58 42.94
C GLY A 28 3.70 13.10 42.87
N PRO A 29 4.05 13.82 43.94
CA PRO A 29 4.05 15.30 43.95
C PRO A 29 5.28 15.93 43.31
N ARG A 30 6.29 15.15 42.91
CA ARG A 30 7.60 15.65 42.43
C ARG A 30 7.74 15.47 40.92
N LYS A 31 8.46 16.42 40.30
CA LYS A 31 8.93 16.28 38.92
C LYS A 31 10.23 15.45 38.92
N ALA A 32 10.39 14.56 37.95
CA ALA A 32 11.61 13.79 37.72
C ALA A 32 11.95 13.78 36.21
N ILE A 33 13.17 13.41 35.88
CA ILE A 33 13.58 13.12 34.51
C ILE A 33 13.25 11.65 34.26
N ALA A 34 12.63 11.34 33.13
CA ALA A 34 12.32 9.98 32.73
C ALA A 34 13.60 9.15 32.59
N ASN A 35 13.58 7.93 33.13
CA ASN A 35 14.58 6.92 32.86
C ASN A 35 14.22 6.12 31.61
N GLU A 36 15.03 5.15 31.20
CA GLU A 36 14.82 4.33 30.00
C GLU A 36 13.48 3.57 30.02
N ASP A 37 13.07 3.06 31.19
CA ASP A 37 11.78 2.37 31.34
C ASP A 37 10.60 3.33 31.21
N ASP A 38 10.72 4.50 31.80
CA ASP A 38 9.70 5.56 31.67
C ASP A 38 9.56 6.02 30.21
N GLU A 39 10.70 6.18 29.51
CA GLU A 39 10.71 6.53 28.09
C GLU A 39 10.04 5.45 27.25
N ARG A 40 10.34 4.18 27.53
CA ARG A 40 9.71 3.02 26.87
C ARG A 40 8.19 3.02 27.07
N ILE A 41 7.72 3.18 28.31
CA ILE A 41 6.28 3.26 28.65
C ILE A 41 5.59 4.43 27.93
N LEU A 42 6.25 5.58 27.85
CA LEU A 42 5.71 6.74 27.13
C LEU A 42 5.67 6.53 25.62
N MET A 43 6.65 5.82 25.05
CA MET A 43 6.64 5.41 23.66
C MET A 43 5.54 4.38 23.37
N GLU A 44 5.34 3.40 24.25
CA GLU A 44 4.21 2.45 24.15
C GLU A 44 2.85 3.16 24.16
N LYS A 45 2.69 4.19 25.02
CA LYS A 45 1.49 5.04 25.03
C LYS A 45 1.32 5.82 23.73
N ARG A 46 2.40 6.27 23.11
CA ARG A 46 2.36 6.91 21.79
C ARG A 46 1.84 5.94 20.74
N VAL A 47 2.35 4.72 20.71
CA VAL A 47 1.90 3.67 19.77
C VAL A 47 0.43 3.32 20.02
N ALA A 48 0.01 3.19 21.29
CA ALA A 48 -1.39 2.89 21.64
C ALA A 48 -2.38 4.02 21.27
N ASN A 49 -1.91 5.28 21.27
CA ASN A 49 -2.70 6.45 20.87
C ASN A 49 -2.53 6.84 19.40
N PHE A 50 -1.66 6.14 18.68
CA PHE A 50 -1.42 6.40 17.25
C PHE A 50 -2.50 5.65 16.45
N LEU A 51 -3.53 6.38 16.04
CA LEU A 51 -4.50 5.85 15.10
C LEU A 51 -3.80 5.61 13.75
N PRO A 52 -3.86 4.41 13.18
CA PRO A 52 -3.37 4.18 11.82
C PRO A 52 -3.95 5.20 10.85
N PHE A 53 -3.17 5.62 9.87
CA PHE A 53 -3.57 6.64 8.90
C PHE A 53 -4.98 6.40 8.35
N GLU A 54 -5.30 5.17 8.02
CA GLU A 54 -6.59 4.80 7.42
C GLU A 54 -7.79 5.01 8.36
N THR A 55 -7.58 5.01 9.70
CA THR A 55 -8.65 5.23 10.68
C THR A 55 -8.81 6.68 11.10
N GLN A 56 -7.89 7.55 10.69
CA GLN A 56 -7.97 9.00 11.02
C GLN A 56 -9.08 9.67 10.23
N PRO A 57 -9.74 10.70 10.80
CA PRO A 57 -10.71 11.52 10.09
C PRO A 57 -10.07 12.20 8.87
N CYS A 58 -10.74 12.17 7.74
CA CYS A 58 -10.35 12.91 6.54
C CYS A 58 -10.90 14.33 6.62
N TYR A 59 -10.20 15.19 7.34
CA TYR A 59 -10.65 16.56 7.59
C TYR A 59 -10.88 17.35 6.32
N GLY A 60 -11.92 18.17 6.32
CA GLY A 60 -12.34 18.98 5.18
C GLY A 60 -13.19 18.23 4.17
N SER A 61 -13.44 16.93 4.39
CA SER A 61 -14.38 16.14 3.60
C SER A 61 -15.74 15.99 4.29
N THR A 62 -16.73 15.63 3.52
CA THR A 62 -18.11 15.39 3.96
C THR A 62 -18.64 14.07 3.41
N ILE A 63 -19.81 13.64 3.86
CA ILE A 63 -20.46 12.44 3.30
C ILE A 63 -20.76 12.58 1.79
N ASP A 64 -20.96 13.80 1.30
CA ASP A 64 -21.25 14.08 -0.11
C ASP A 64 -20.04 13.84 -1.02
N ASP A 65 -18.83 13.78 -0.45
CA ASP A 65 -17.60 13.43 -1.17
C ASP A 65 -17.46 11.92 -1.40
N LEU A 66 -18.32 11.09 -0.77
CA LEU A 66 -18.36 9.65 -0.96
C LEU A 66 -19.32 9.22 -2.05
N ASP A 67 -18.96 8.19 -2.79
CA ASP A 67 -19.82 7.47 -3.73
C ASP A 67 -20.71 6.47 -2.96
N LEU A 68 -21.86 6.96 -2.51
CA LEU A 68 -22.80 6.17 -1.73
C LEU A 68 -23.51 5.09 -2.55
N ASP A 69 -23.59 5.24 -3.87
CA ASP A 69 -24.15 4.22 -4.74
C ASP A 69 -23.19 3.06 -4.90
N ALA A 70 -21.90 3.34 -5.12
CA ALA A 70 -20.88 2.31 -5.10
C ALA A 70 -20.81 1.60 -3.74
N PHE A 71 -20.97 2.32 -2.63
CA PHE A 71 -21.07 1.72 -1.30
C PHE A 71 -22.20 0.71 -1.22
N ARG A 72 -23.43 1.12 -1.57
CA ARG A 72 -24.65 0.28 -1.46
C ARG A 72 -24.65 -0.90 -2.41
N ILE A 73 -24.12 -0.72 -3.61
CA ILE A 73 -24.22 -1.72 -4.69
C ILE A 73 -23.00 -2.65 -4.71
N LYS A 74 -21.79 -2.11 -4.54
CA LYS A 74 -20.54 -2.88 -4.74
C LYS A 74 -19.91 -3.38 -3.46
N TYR A 75 -19.93 -2.59 -2.37
CA TYR A 75 -19.18 -2.91 -1.15
C TYR A 75 -20.04 -3.49 -0.03
N LEU A 76 -21.11 -2.80 0.36
CA LEU A 76 -21.97 -3.18 1.50
C LEU A 76 -22.49 -4.63 1.41
N PRO A 77 -22.99 -5.12 0.25
CA PRO A 77 -23.49 -6.49 0.13
C PRO A 77 -22.41 -7.58 0.26
N LYS A 78 -21.15 -7.21 0.08
CA LYS A 78 -20.00 -8.12 0.27
C LYS A 78 -19.43 -8.04 1.68
N ALA A 79 -19.57 -6.87 2.33
CA ALA A 79 -18.99 -6.60 3.64
C ALA A 79 -19.88 -7.04 4.81
N ILE A 80 -21.20 -7.18 4.61
CA ILE A 80 -22.17 -7.55 5.62
C ILE A 80 -22.95 -8.78 5.15
N ASP A 81 -23.21 -9.69 6.10
CA ASP A 81 -24.05 -10.85 5.83
C ASP A 81 -25.44 -10.45 5.28
N PRO A 82 -25.93 -11.11 4.23
CA PRO A 82 -27.20 -10.77 3.59
C PRO A 82 -28.42 -10.79 4.53
N GLU A 83 -28.44 -11.68 5.54
CA GLU A 83 -29.54 -11.74 6.50
C GLU A 83 -29.51 -10.53 7.46
N LEU A 84 -28.31 -10.13 7.90
CA LEU A 84 -28.13 -8.93 8.71
C LEU A 84 -28.49 -7.66 7.91
N LEU A 85 -28.10 -7.61 6.64
CA LEU A 85 -28.35 -6.46 5.79
C LEU A 85 -29.84 -6.25 5.51
N LYS A 86 -30.65 -7.32 5.35
CA LYS A 86 -32.11 -7.23 5.16
C LYS A 86 -32.84 -6.56 6.33
N ASN A 87 -32.30 -6.72 7.53
CA ASN A 87 -32.88 -6.19 8.76
C ASN A 87 -32.20 -4.90 9.25
N ASP A 88 -31.26 -4.38 8.48
CA ASP A 88 -30.50 -3.17 8.85
C ASP A 88 -31.32 -1.91 8.59
N THR A 89 -31.84 -1.32 9.67
CA THR A 89 -32.60 -0.08 9.65
C THR A 89 -31.77 1.16 9.93
N ARG A 90 -30.45 1.00 10.08
CA ARG A 90 -29.55 2.11 10.39
C ARG A 90 -29.46 3.10 9.24
N ASP A 91 -29.25 4.38 9.58
CA ASP A 91 -28.91 5.41 8.59
C ASP A 91 -27.56 5.11 7.92
N VAL A 92 -27.31 5.74 6.78
CA VAL A 92 -26.11 5.51 5.99
C VAL A 92 -24.82 5.88 6.74
N LYS A 93 -24.82 6.94 7.58
CA LYS A 93 -23.67 7.32 8.39
C LYS A 93 -23.32 6.23 9.41
N SER A 94 -24.37 5.62 10.00
CA SER A 94 -24.21 4.51 10.95
C SER A 94 -23.71 3.23 10.28
N GLN A 95 -24.17 2.93 9.07
CA GLN A 95 -23.66 1.82 8.27
C GLN A 95 -22.19 2.01 7.90
N LEU A 96 -21.82 3.19 7.39
CA LEU A 96 -20.45 3.55 7.07
C LEU A 96 -19.53 3.48 8.30
N ALA A 97 -19.97 4.03 9.44
CA ALA A 97 -19.20 4.03 10.69
C ALA A 97 -18.96 2.61 11.23
N SER A 98 -19.94 1.70 11.11
CA SER A 98 -19.76 0.30 11.51
C SER A 98 -18.68 -0.44 10.71
N LEU A 99 -18.41 0.01 9.49
CA LEU A 99 -17.35 -0.48 8.61
C LEU A 99 -16.08 0.40 8.65
N ARG A 100 -15.99 1.33 9.62
CA ARG A 100 -14.87 2.28 9.80
C ARG A 100 -14.62 3.22 8.61
N LEU A 101 -15.64 3.47 7.80
CA LEU A 101 -15.58 4.37 6.64
C LEU A 101 -15.96 5.82 7.00
N TYR A 102 -16.51 6.04 8.20
CA TYR A 102 -17.00 7.33 8.67
C TYR A 102 -16.72 7.51 10.16
N ASP A 103 -16.24 8.68 10.54
CA ASP A 103 -16.09 9.09 11.94
C ASP A 103 -17.29 9.93 12.37
N LYS A 104 -18.10 9.38 13.31
CA LYS A 104 -19.28 10.07 13.80
C LYS A 104 -18.97 11.22 14.75
N SER A 105 -17.82 11.21 15.41
CA SER A 105 -17.43 12.26 16.35
C SER A 105 -16.99 13.51 15.62
N GLU A 106 -16.28 13.34 14.52
CA GLU A 106 -15.79 14.43 13.64
C GLU A 106 -16.77 14.73 12.50
N ASP A 107 -17.84 13.95 12.36
CA ASP A 107 -18.87 14.02 11.30
C ASP A 107 -18.29 14.10 9.88
N CYS A 108 -17.28 13.29 9.61
CA CYS A 108 -16.63 13.22 8.29
C CYS A 108 -16.18 11.78 7.95
N PRO A 109 -15.92 11.48 6.67
CA PRO A 109 -15.28 10.24 6.26
C PRO A 109 -13.95 10.02 6.98
N THR A 110 -13.59 8.76 7.24
CA THR A 110 -12.20 8.41 7.57
C THR A 110 -11.34 8.43 6.31
N ASN A 111 -10.00 8.45 6.47
CA ASN A 111 -9.10 8.31 5.32
C ASN A 111 -9.37 7.00 4.56
N PHE A 112 -9.70 5.91 5.27
CA PHE A 112 -10.13 4.65 4.64
C PHE A 112 -11.43 4.84 3.83
N GLY A 113 -12.42 5.52 4.39
CA GLY A 113 -13.67 5.85 3.68
C GLY A 113 -13.41 6.66 2.42
N MET A 114 -12.54 7.67 2.52
CA MET A 114 -12.14 8.50 1.38
C MET A 114 -11.38 7.68 0.32
N LEU A 115 -10.44 6.83 0.71
CA LEU A 115 -9.70 5.98 -0.21
C LEU A 115 -10.61 4.95 -0.90
N LEU A 116 -11.54 4.33 -0.16
CA LEU A 116 -12.40 3.26 -0.69
C LEU A 116 -13.54 3.78 -1.56
N LEU A 117 -14.16 4.89 -1.16
CA LEU A 117 -15.44 5.37 -1.71
C LEU A 117 -15.39 6.82 -2.21
N GLY A 118 -14.31 7.56 -2.00
CA GLY A 118 -14.25 8.98 -2.38
C GLY A 118 -14.47 9.20 -3.87
N LYS A 119 -15.27 10.17 -4.26
CA LYS A 119 -15.47 10.57 -5.66
C LYS A 119 -14.18 11.12 -6.29
N ALA A 120 -13.36 11.82 -5.48
CA ALA A 120 -12.09 12.40 -5.88
C ALA A 120 -11.05 12.29 -4.73
N PRO A 121 -10.58 11.09 -4.38
CA PRO A 121 -9.74 10.87 -3.20
C PRO A 121 -8.41 11.65 -3.26
N THR A 122 -7.89 11.90 -4.45
CA THR A 122 -6.62 12.65 -4.64
C THR A 122 -6.71 14.13 -4.27
N LEU A 123 -7.90 14.71 -4.10
CA LEU A 123 -8.08 16.07 -3.59
C LEU A 123 -7.74 16.14 -2.09
N PHE A 124 -7.99 15.08 -1.35
CA PHE A 124 -7.77 14.99 0.09
C PHE A 124 -6.45 14.26 0.42
N ILE A 125 -6.12 13.24 -0.35
CA ILE A 125 -4.93 12.38 -0.17
C ILE A 125 -4.12 12.43 -1.46
N GLY A 126 -3.26 13.41 -1.61
CA GLY A 126 -2.62 13.82 -2.87
C GLY A 126 -1.89 12.72 -3.65
N GLY A 127 -1.32 11.72 -2.97
CA GLY A 127 -0.64 10.62 -3.63
C GLY A 127 -1.50 9.36 -3.85
N ALA A 128 -2.82 9.39 -3.58
CA ALA A 128 -3.70 8.22 -3.63
C ALA A 128 -4.05 7.78 -5.07
N TYR A 129 -3.02 7.48 -5.88
CA TYR A 129 -3.20 6.98 -7.25
C TYR A 129 -2.00 6.13 -7.68
N ILE A 130 -2.15 5.45 -8.82
CA ILE A 130 -1.07 4.70 -9.49
C ILE A 130 -0.74 5.43 -10.78
N GLN A 131 0.54 5.68 -11.02
CA GLN A 131 1.04 6.28 -12.26
C GLN A 131 1.81 5.21 -13.04
N TYR A 132 1.27 4.81 -14.19
CA TYR A 132 1.97 3.97 -15.14
C TYR A 132 2.63 4.83 -16.22
N VAL A 133 3.91 4.51 -16.53
CA VAL A 133 4.65 5.13 -17.62
C VAL A 133 5.45 4.07 -18.37
N ARG A 134 5.29 4.01 -19.70
CA ARG A 134 6.07 3.15 -20.57
C ARG A 134 7.13 3.98 -21.31
N PHE A 135 8.37 3.53 -21.21
CA PHE A 135 9.52 4.12 -21.87
C PHE A 135 9.95 3.30 -23.11
N GLU A 136 10.51 3.96 -24.11
CA GLU A 136 11.01 3.30 -25.34
C GLU A 136 12.25 2.44 -25.09
N GLY A 137 13.10 2.83 -24.12
CA GLY A 137 14.35 2.15 -23.81
C GLY A 137 14.42 1.62 -22.37
N THR A 138 15.64 1.46 -21.89
CA THR A 138 15.94 0.90 -20.56
C THR A 138 16.08 1.96 -19.47
N HIS A 139 15.93 3.26 -19.76
CA HIS A 139 16.15 4.36 -18.84
C HIS A 139 15.00 5.37 -18.86
N ARG A 140 14.78 6.08 -17.75
CA ARG A 140 13.78 7.16 -17.63
C ARG A 140 14.04 8.36 -18.54
N ALA A 141 15.27 8.54 -19.02
CA ALA A 141 15.61 9.62 -19.93
C ALA A 141 15.22 9.36 -21.40
N THR A 142 14.70 8.16 -21.71
CA THR A 142 14.23 7.82 -23.04
C THR A 142 12.82 8.37 -23.28
N LYS A 143 12.35 8.29 -24.53
CA LYS A 143 11.04 8.78 -24.90
C LYS A 143 9.92 8.04 -24.15
N VAL A 144 8.95 8.79 -23.64
CA VAL A 144 7.72 8.25 -23.07
C VAL A 144 6.79 7.81 -24.20
N LEU A 145 6.42 6.55 -24.22
CA LEU A 145 5.51 5.96 -25.20
C LEU A 145 4.04 6.01 -24.75
N LYS A 146 3.81 5.84 -23.44
CA LYS A 146 2.47 5.83 -22.87
C LYS A 146 2.51 6.28 -21.41
N GLU A 147 1.52 7.05 -20.99
CA GLU A 147 1.29 7.41 -19.60
C GLU A 147 -0.19 7.20 -19.27
N VAL A 148 -0.47 6.59 -18.11
CA VAL A 148 -1.82 6.38 -17.58
C VAL A 148 -1.80 6.65 -16.08
N ALA A 149 -2.78 7.39 -15.57
CA ALA A 149 -2.95 7.63 -14.14
C ALA A 149 -4.30 7.06 -13.66
N PHE A 150 -4.24 6.12 -12.73
CA PHE A 150 -5.41 5.50 -12.08
C PHE A 150 -5.76 6.30 -10.83
N LYS A 151 -6.59 7.35 -10.99
CA LYS A 151 -6.94 8.37 -9.97
C LYS A 151 -8.37 8.19 -9.43
N GLY A 152 -8.87 7.00 -9.32
CA GLY A 152 -10.17 6.73 -8.75
C GLY A 152 -10.12 6.39 -7.26
N ASN A 153 -11.29 6.14 -6.68
CA ASN A 153 -11.35 5.44 -5.41
C ASN A 153 -10.86 3.99 -5.58
N LEU A 154 -10.65 3.32 -4.46
CA LEU A 154 -10.05 1.99 -4.48
C LEU A 154 -10.93 0.97 -5.23
N LEU A 155 -12.27 1.07 -5.14
CA LEU A 155 -13.18 0.18 -5.89
C LEU A 155 -12.93 0.25 -7.39
N LYS A 156 -12.80 1.47 -7.91
CA LYS A 156 -12.52 1.69 -9.34
C LYS A 156 -11.07 1.38 -9.69
N THR A 157 -10.13 1.82 -8.87
CA THR A 157 -8.69 1.62 -9.13
C THR A 157 -8.33 0.15 -9.19
N LEU A 158 -8.90 -0.69 -8.30
CA LEU A 158 -8.65 -2.14 -8.31
C LEU A 158 -9.17 -2.80 -9.59
N GLU A 159 -10.35 -2.42 -10.05
CA GLU A 159 -10.94 -2.93 -11.29
C GLU A 159 -10.13 -2.48 -12.52
N ASP A 160 -9.80 -1.18 -12.58
CA ASP A 160 -9.08 -0.59 -13.71
C ASP A 160 -7.65 -1.16 -13.83
N ILE A 161 -6.93 -1.30 -12.71
CA ILE A 161 -5.55 -1.80 -12.72
C ILE A 161 -5.49 -3.31 -12.99
N ASP A 162 -6.45 -4.08 -12.47
CA ASP A 162 -6.54 -5.51 -12.73
C ASP A 162 -6.75 -5.79 -14.23
N ASN A 163 -7.69 -5.08 -14.84
CA ASN A 163 -7.92 -5.12 -16.29
C ASN A 163 -6.69 -4.65 -17.07
N PHE A 164 -6.03 -3.58 -16.60
CA PHE A 164 -4.84 -3.05 -17.26
C PHE A 164 -3.68 -4.05 -17.23
N VAL A 165 -3.43 -4.69 -16.11
CA VAL A 165 -2.40 -5.73 -16.00
C VAL A 165 -2.73 -6.90 -16.92
N HIS A 166 -3.98 -7.35 -16.95
CA HIS A 166 -4.38 -8.48 -17.78
C HIS A 166 -4.31 -8.20 -19.28
N TYR A 167 -4.80 -7.04 -19.72
CA TYR A 167 -4.94 -6.77 -21.17
C TYR A 167 -3.83 -5.90 -21.78
N SER A 168 -3.01 -5.23 -20.95
CA SER A 168 -1.99 -4.30 -21.46
C SER A 168 -0.57 -4.68 -21.06
N ILE A 169 -0.38 -5.40 -19.94
CA ILE A 169 0.94 -5.78 -19.44
C ILE A 169 1.27 -7.22 -19.84
N GLU A 170 0.34 -8.17 -19.59
CA GLU A 170 0.51 -9.53 -20.09
C GLU A 170 0.48 -9.51 -21.61
N ASN A 171 1.57 -9.93 -22.22
CA ASN A 171 1.68 -10.07 -23.66
C ASN A 171 2.11 -11.49 -23.98
N GLN A 172 1.34 -12.13 -24.88
CA GLN A 172 1.59 -13.50 -25.32
C GLN A 172 2.05 -13.45 -26.79
N ARG A 173 3.11 -14.17 -27.10
CA ARG A 173 3.62 -14.28 -28.47
C ARG A 173 3.96 -15.71 -28.81
N PRO A 174 3.69 -16.15 -30.06
CA PRO A 174 4.14 -17.45 -30.52
C PRO A 174 5.69 -17.47 -30.66
N VAL A 175 6.30 -18.54 -30.19
CA VAL A 175 7.72 -18.83 -30.39
C VAL A 175 7.86 -20.24 -31.00
N TYR A 176 8.73 -20.39 -31.98
CA TYR A 176 9.00 -21.70 -32.59
C TYR A 176 9.88 -22.52 -31.65
N VAL A 177 9.32 -23.61 -31.14
CA VAL A 177 10.06 -24.63 -30.35
C VAL A 177 10.76 -25.61 -31.27
N THR A 178 10.13 -25.90 -32.43
CA THR A 178 10.72 -26.65 -33.54
C THR A 178 10.26 -26.04 -34.86
N MET A 179 10.81 -26.49 -36.01
CA MET A 179 10.39 -26.00 -37.32
C MET A 179 8.88 -26.14 -37.59
N MET A 180 8.17 -27.01 -36.87
CA MET A 180 6.74 -27.30 -37.06
C MET A 180 5.88 -27.12 -35.80
N ARG A 181 6.47 -26.72 -34.69
CA ARG A 181 5.76 -26.54 -33.42
C ARG A 181 6.01 -25.14 -32.84
N GLU A 182 4.93 -24.42 -32.65
CA GLU A 182 4.90 -23.15 -31.90
C GLU A 182 4.44 -23.41 -30.47
N ASP A 183 4.95 -22.59 -29.55
CA ASP A 183 4.47 -22.48 -28.18
C ASP A 183 4.23 -21.01 -27.87
N MET A 184 3.43 -20.71 -26.84
CA MET A 184 3.12 -19.34 -26.44
C MET A 184 4.06 -18.91 -25.33
N LYS A 185 4.92 -17.95 -25.59
CA LYS A 185 5.77 -17.32 -24.58
C LYS A 185 5.03 -16.11 -23.98
N ILE A 186 4.90 -16.12 -22.66
CA ILE A 186 4.27 -15.06 -21.90
C ILE A 186 5.34 -14.11 -21.37
N ASN A 187 5.13 -12.83 -21.65
CA ASN A 187 5.94 -11.74 -21.10
C ASN A 187 5.16 -11.13 -19.92
N TYR A 188 5.73 -11.10 -18.74
CA TYR A 188 5.08 -10.63 -17.52
C TYR A 188 3.79 -11.40 -17.16
N PRO A 189 3.89 -12.63 -16.62
CA PRO A 189 2.71 -13.43 -16.29
C PRO A 189 1.72 -12.70 -15.40
N TYR A 190 0.45 -12.60 -15.81
CA TYR A 190 -0.60 -11.83 -15.14
C TYR A 190 -0.68 -12.11 -13.64
N ARG A 191 -0.65 -13.40 -13.24
CA ARG A 191 -0.80 -13.78 -11.83
C ARG A 191 0.32 -13.22 -10.95
N ALA A 192 1.56 -13.18 -11.44
CA ALA A 192 2.68 -12.59 -10.71
C ALA A 192 2.55 -11.05 -10.65
N MET A 193 2.28 -10.42 -11.79
CA MET A 193 2.12 -8.96 -11.86
C MET A 193 0.96 -8.44 -11.02
N ARG A 194 -0.20 -9.14 -11.07
CA ARG A 194 -1.36 -8.84 -10.25
C ARG A 194 -1.02 -8.86 -8.77
N GLU A 195 -0.33 -9.89 -8.32
CA GLU A 195 0.05 -10.01 -6.90
C GLU A 195 0.97 -8.88 -6.45
N ILE A 196 1.98 -8.53 -7.25
CA ILE A 196 2.91 -7.42 -6.95
C ILE A 196 2.16 -6.08 -6.88
N VAL A 197 1.27 -5.82 -7.82
CA VAL A 197 0.49 -4.56 -7.86
C VAL A 197 -0.48 -4.48 -6.69
N MET A 198 -1.20 -5.57 -6.36
CA MET A 198 -2.12 -5.60 -5.22
C MET A 198 -1.37 -5.40 -3.89
N ASN A 199 -0.19 -6.02 -3.73
CA ASN A 199 0.68 -5.79 -2.58
C ASN A 199 1.14 -4.33 -2.49
N SER A 200 1.47 -3.70 -3.61
CA SER A 200 1.84 -2.28 -3.62
C SER A 200 0.73 -1.39 -3.10
N ILE A 201 -0.53 -1.63 -3.48
CA ILE A 201 -1.70 -0.88 -2.98
C ILE A 201 -1.87 -1.10 -1.48
N MET A 202 -1.80 -2.35 -1.02
CA MET A 202 -2.06 -2.76 0.36
C MET A 202 -1.00 -2.22 1.34
N HIS A 203 0.28 -2.19 0.92
CA HIS A 203 1.41 -1.81 1.79
C HIS A 203 1.88 -0.37 1.61
N ARG A 204 1.26 0.40 0.73
CA ARG A 204 1.64 1.79 0.49
C ARG A 204 1.58 2.65 1.75
N SER A 205 2.58 3.53 1.92
CA SER A 205 2.48 4.62 2.89
C SER A 205 1.74 5.82 2.28
N PHE A 206 0.68 6.26 2.95
CA PHE A 206 -0.06 7.47 2.59
C PHE A 206 0.40 8.68 3.41
N GLU A 207 1.24 8.47 4.42
CA GLU A 207 1.75 9.51 5.31
C GLU A 207 3.09 10.06 4.82
N GLY A 208 3.27 11.37 4.97
CA GLY A 208 4.54 12.04 4.71
C GLY A 208 4.94 12.17 3.24
N THR A 209 4.08 11.74 2.29
CA THR A 209 4.38 11.82 0.86
C THR A 209 3.14 11.99 -0.01
N ASN A 210 3.26 12.81 -1.05
CA ASN A 210 2.28 12.91 -2.13
C ASN A 210 2.69 12.10 -3.38
N SER A 211 3.74 11.28 -3.28
CA SER A 211 4.21 10.45 -4.40
C SER A 211 3.21 9.33 -4.65
N PRO A 212 2.82 9.06 -5.92
CA PRO A 212 1.99 7.91 -6.26
C PRO A 212 2.78 6.59 -6.18
N ILE A 213 2.09 5.47 -6.30
CA ILE A 213 2.73 4.22 -6.72
C ILE A 213 3.16 4.43 -8.17
N ARG A 214 4.45 4.24 -8.46
CA ARG A 214 5.00 4.37 -9.81
C ARG A 214 5.15 2.99 -10.42
N PHE A 215 4.54 2.79 -11.56
CA PHE A 215 4.59 1.58 -12.33
C PHE A 215 5.28 1.92 -13.66
N TYR A 216 6.58 1.65 -13.76
CA TYR A 216 7.40 1.96 -14.92
C TYR A 216 7.68 0.72 -15.73
N GLU A 217 7.35 0.75 -17.03
CA GLU A 217 7.67 -0.29 -18.00
C GLU A 217 8.77 0.20 -18.90
N TYR A 218 9.86 -0.52 -18.91
CA TYR A 218 11.00 -0.36 -19.83
C TYR A 218 10.96 -1.45 -20.90
N SER A 219 11.88 -1.39 -21.85
CA SER A 219 11.98 -2.40 -22.91
C SER A 219 12.36 -3.79 -22.39
N ASP A 220 13.03 -3.87 -21.25
CA ASP A 220 13.60 -5.08 -20.65
C ASP A 220 12.96 -5.50 -19.33
N ARG A 221 12.28 -4.59 -18.64
CA ARG A 221 11.74 -4.83 -17.30
C ARG A 221 10.58 -3.92 -16.93
N ILE A 222 9.93 -4.27 -15.85
CA ILE A 222 8.97 -3.44 -15.12
C ILE A 222 9.53 -3.13 -13.74
N GLU A 223 9.46 -1.86 -13.33
CA GLU A 223 9.77 -1.41 -11.97
C GLU A 223 8.50 -0.87 -11.31
N ILE A 224 8.21 -1.33 -10.09
CA ILE A 224 7.13 -0.78 -9.28
C ILE A 224 7.74 -0.16 -8.03
N ASP A 225 7.72 1.19 -7.98
CA ASP A 225 8.19 1.97 -6.84
C ASP A 225 6.99 2.29 -5.93
N ASN A 226 6.99 1.75 -4.72
CA ASN A 226 5.93 1.93 -3.75
C ASN A 226 6.40 2.84 -2.60
N PRO A 227 5.73 3.99 -2.34
CA PRO A 227 6.03 4.81 -1.18
C PRO A 227 5.86 4.06 0.14
N GLY A 228 6.89 4.12 0.99
CA GLY A 228 6.97 3.38 2.25
C GLY A 228 7.75 2.07 2.07
N ASN A 229 8.68 1.83 3.00
CA ASN A 229 9.47 0.60 3.04
C ASN A 229 8.74 -0.47 3.86
N LEU A 230 9.43 -1.55 4.24
CA LEU A 230 8.91 -2.58 5.14
C LEU A 230 8.27 -1.95 6.40
N TYR A 231 7.28 -2.62 6.99
CA TYR A 231 6.48 -2.07 8.07
C TYR A 231 6.32 -3.06 9.23
N GLY A 232 6.23 -2.52 10.45
CA GLY A 232 5.96 -3.30 11.64
C GLY A 232 7.07 -4.29 11.97
N ARG A 233 6.77 -5.58 11.97
CA ARG A 233 7.73 -6.66 12.23
C ARG A 233 8.64 -6.98 11.05
N ALA A 234 8.21 -6.67 9.83
CA ALA A 234 8.98 -6.93 8.62
C ALA A 234 10.17 -5.96 8.54
N ASN A 235 11.37 -6.50 8.37
CA ASN A 235 12.61 -5.78 8.18
C ASN A 235 13.51 -6.51 7.16
N ILE A 236 14.64 -5.91 6.82
CA ILE A 236 15.55 -6.44 5.79
C ILE A 236 16.07 -7.86 6.15
N GLU A 237 16.25 -8.14 7.43
CA GLU A 237 16.83 -9.42 7.89
C GLU A 237 15.83 -10.58 7.84
N ASN A 238 14.53 -10.30 7.99
CA ASN A 238 13.49 -11.32 8.04
C ASN A 238 12.57 -11.34 6.81
N PHE A 239 12.70 -10.39 5.89
CA PHE A 239 11.98 -10.39 4.62
C PHE A 239 12.47 -11.57 3.74
N PRO A 240 11.57 -12.33 3.08
CA PRO A 240 10.12 -12.17 2.98
C PRO A 240 9.30 -12.98 3.99
N ASN A 241 9.92 -13.56 5.02
CA ASN A 241 9.29 -14.54 5.91
C ASN A 241 8.33 -13.90 6.92
N GLU A 242 8.61 -12.64 7.35
CA GLU A 242 7.74 -11.87 8.23
C GLU A 242 6.97 -10.83 7.44
N THR A 243 5.67 -10.74 7.71
CA THR A 243 4.78 -9.76 7.09
C THR A 243 3.99 -9.02 8.14
N ASP A 244 3.76 -7.72 7.90
CA ASP A 244 2.85 -6.92 8.70
C ASP A 244 2.09 -5.95 7.79
N TYR A 245 0.86 -5.58 8.17
CA TYR A 245 0.01 -4.73 7.35
C TYR A 245 0.10 -3.28 7.79
N ARG A 246 0.58 -2.41 6.89
CA ARG A 246 0.53 -0.96 7.10
C ARG A 246 -0.91 -0.45 7.09
N ASN A 247 -1.74 -1.01 6.21
CA ASN A 247 -3.14 -0.61 5.99
C ASN A 247 -4.07 -1.82 6.15
N PRO A 248 -4.36 -2.28 7.39
CA PRO A 248 -5.15 -3.48 7.63
C PRO A 248 -6.61 -3.35 7.14
N LEU A 249 -7.21 -2.15 7.16
CA LEU A 249 -8.58 -1.95 6.66
C LEU A 249 -8.62 -2.03 5.13
N ILE A 250 -7.63 -1.47 4.44
CA ILE A 250 -7.48 -1.60 2.98
C ILE A 250 -7.29 -3.07 2.62
N ALA A 251 -6.40 -3.79 3.32
CA ALA A 251 -6.19 -5.22 3.10
C ALA A 251 -7.49 -6.04 3.29
N SER A 252 -8.25 -5.72 4.34
CA SER A 252 -9.55 -6.35 4.59
C SER A 252 -10.56 -6.05 3.49
N ALA A 253 -10.64 -4.79 3.03
CA ALA A 253 -11.52 -4.41 1.92
C ALA A 253 -11.15 -5.13 0.62
N MET A 254 -9.86 -5.21 0.29
CA MET A 254 -9.39 -5.93 -0.90
C MET A 254 -9.71 -7.42 -0.84
N LYS A 255 -9.67 -8.03 0.36
CA LYS A 255 -10.12 -9.41 0.56
C LYS A 255 -11.63 -9.57 0.37
N ILE A 256 -12.45 -8.69 0.97
CA ILE A 256 -13.91 -8.67 0.81
C ILE A 256 -14.29 -8.56 -0.67
N LEU A 257 -13.54 -7.76 -1.42
CA LEU A 257 -13.74 -7.56 -2.85
C LEU A 257 -13.21 -8.72 -3.72
N GLY A 258 -12.40 -9.63 -3.15
CA GLY A 258 -11.86 -10.81 -3.85
C GLY A 258 -10.53 -10.56 -4.58
N TYR A 259 -9.84 -9.45 -4.30
CA TYR A 259 -8.57 -9.13 -4.96
C TYR A 259 -7.35 -9.76 -4.29
N VAL A 260 -7.39 -10.08 -3.01
CA VAL A 260 -6.26 -10.66 -2.27
C VAL A 260 -6.69 -11.81 -1.37
N ASN A 261 -5.75 -12.72 -1.10
CA ASN A 261 -5.87 -13.79 -0.11
C ASN A 261 -5.01 -13.42 1.12
N GLN A 262 -5.56 -13.52 2.32
CA GLN A 262 -4.89 -13.10 3.56
C GLN A 262 -3.86 -14.10 4.13
N PHE A 263 -3.31 -15.01 3.35
CA PHE A 263 -2.49 -16.09 3.91
C PHE A 263 -0.98 -15.86 3.83
N GLY A 264 -0.53 -14.62 3.53
CA GLY A 264 0.92 -14.32 3.41
C GLY A 264 1.64 -15.06 2.28
N MET A 265 0.89 -15.63 1.33
CA MET A 265 1.44 -16.44 0.24
C MET A 265 1.72 -15.65 -1.04
N GLY A 266 1.55 -14.32 -1.01
CA GLY A 266 1.66 -13.48 -2.20
C GLY A 266 3.03 -13.59 -2.87
N LEU A 267 4.11 -13.42 -2.13
CA LEU A 267 5.47 -13.51 -2.66
C LEU A 267 5.81 -14.92 -3.17
N LYS A 268 5.32 -15.96 -2.48
CA LYS A 268 5.44 -17.33 -2.98
C LYS A 268 4.69 -17.51 -4.31
N THR A 269 3.49 -16.95 -4.43
CA THR A 269 2.73 -16.98 -5.68
C THR A 269 3.48 -16.29 -6.82
N VAL A 270 4.14 -15.15 -6.55
CA VAL A 270 4.99 -14.46 -7.53
C VAL A 270 6.11 -15.39 -8.00
N ARG A 271 6.88 -15.93 -7.05
CA ARG A 271 8.00 -16.83 -7.33
C ARG A 271 7.57 -18.05 -8.16
N ASP A 272 6.59 -18.78 -7.67
CA ASP A 272 6.12 -20.02 -8.30
C ASP A 272 5.55 -19.74 -9.71
N THR A 273 4.91 -18.58 -9.90
CA THR A 273 4.39 -18.17 -11.21
C THR A 273 5.51 -17.80 -12.18
N LEU A 274 6.49 -17.01 -11.76
CA LEU A 274 7.63 -16.65 -12.61
C LEU A 274 8.43 -17.90 -13.01
N GLU A 275 8.64 -18.84 -12.09
CA GLU A 275 9.31 -20.12 -12.36
C GLU A 275 8.51 -20.96 -13.36
N GLN A 276 7.18 -21.04 -13.20
CA GLN A 276 6.30 -21.80 -14.12
C GLN A 276 6.41 -21.32 -15.58
N TYR A 277 6.65 -20.04 -15.79
CA TYR A 277 6.75 -19.42 -17.12
C TYR A 277 8.21 -19.18 -17.57
N ASP A 278 9.18 -19.79 -16.89
CA ASP A 278 10.61 -19.66 -17.18
C ASP A 278 11.06 -18.19 -17.26
N CYS A 279 10.53 -17.36 -16.35
CA CYS A 279 10.89 -15.96 -16.20
C CYS A 279 11.93 -15.79 -15.08
N LYS A 280 12.81 -14.79 -15.23
CA LYS A 280 13.71 -14.40 -14.14
C LYS A 280 12.91 -14.04 -12.89
N GLN A 281 13.40 -14.43 -11.71
CA GLN A 281 12.77 -14.09 -10.43
C GLN A 281 12.73 -12.57 -10.21
N ALA A 282 11.70 -12.12 -9.51
CA ALA A 282 11.57 -10.70 -9.16
C ALA A 282 12.65 -10.29 -8.16
N GLU A 283 13.23 -9.11 -8.36
CA GLU A 283 14.19 -8.49 -7.44
C GLU A 283 13.46 -7.49 -6.54
N TYR A 284 13.84 -7.47 -5.27
CA TYR A 284 13.29 -6.56 -4.25
C TYR A 284 14.40 -5.64 -3.76
N VAL A 285 14.25 -4.33 -4.03
CA VAL A 285 15.23 -3.31 -3.63
C VAL A 285 14.70 -2.61 -2.39
N LEU A 286 15.41 -2.77 -1.27
CA LEU A 286 15.01 -2.34 0.08
C LEU A 286 15.95 -1.29 0.69
N ASP A 287 16.91 -0.80 -0.08
CA ASP A 287 17.98 0.10 0.42
C ASP A 287 17.49 1.52 0.72
N ASP A 288 16.38 1.93 0.13
CA ASP A 288 15.78 3.22 0.38
C ASP A 288 14.79 3.10 1.56
N TYR A 289 15.06 3.81 2.65
CA TYR A 289 14.17 3.86 3.82
C TYR A 289 12.77 4.38 3.51
N THR A 290 12.56 5.00 2.35
CA THR A 290 11.33 5.67 1.97
C THR A 290 10.53 4.93 0.90
N THR A 291 11.15 3.97 0.20
CA THR A 291 10.57 3.33 -0.98
C THR A 291 10.84 1.83 -0.97
N PHE A 292 9.81 1.05 -1.29
CA PHE A 292 9.94 -0.38 -1.59
C PHE A 292 9.82 -0.54 -3.10
N LYS A 293 10.88 -1.08 -3.74
CA LYS A 293 10.89 -1.28 -5.19
C LYS A 293 10.88 -2.76 -5.53
N VAL A 294 10.07 -3.13 -6.52
CA VAL A 294 10.07 -4.46 -7.14
C VAL A 294 10.46 -4.32 -8.60
N VAL A 295 11.38 -5.17 -9.05
CA VAL A 295 11.81 -5.26 -10.45
C VAL A 295 11.42 -6.62 -11.00
N VAL A 296 10.67 -6.63 -12.10
CA VAL A 296 10.28 -7.86 -12.83
C VAL A 296 10.83 -7.74 -14.23
N TYR A 297 11.66 -8.69 -14.61
CA TYR A 297 12.28 -8.71 -15.92
C TYR A 297 11.35 -9.34 -16.98
N SER A 298 11.48 -8.84 -18.19
CA SER A 298 10.85 -9.45 -19.36
C SER A 298 11.30 -10.91 -19.53
N SER A 299 10.45 -11.78 -20.00
CA SER A 299 10.82 -13.16 -20.33
C SER A 299 11.92 -13.26 -21.42
N ASP A 300 12.21 -12.16 -22.12
CA ASP A 300 13.27 -12.06 -23.12
C ASP A 300 14.57 -11.49 -22.55
N TYR A 301 14.60 -11.17 -21.26
CA TYR A 301 15.79 -10.65 -20.62
C TYR A 301 16.92 -11.68 -20.63
N ASP A 302 18.02 -11.34 -21.31
CA ASP A 302 19.27 -12.12 -21.26
C ASP A 302 20.24 -11.41 -20.29
N SER A 303 20.66 -12.13 -19.25
CA SER A 303 21.61 -11.60 -18.24
C SER A 303 22.97 -11.19 -18.83
N LYS A 304 23.29 -11.61 -20.03
CA LYS A 304 24.54 -11.22 -20.71
C LYS A 304 24.54 -9.77 -21.21
N ASP A 305 23.37 -9.17 -21.37
CA ASP A 305 23.25 -7.75 -21.77
C ASP A 305 23.34 -6.78 -20.58
N ALA A 306 23.36 -7.29 -19.34
CA ALA A 306 23.37 -6.48 -18.12
C ALA A 306 24.72 -5.82 -17.80
N ASP A 307 25.84 -6.35 -18.32
CA ASP A 307 27.18 -5.83 -18.05
C ASP A 307 27.51 -4.51 -18.77
N VAL A 308 26.59 -3.98 -19.59
CA VAL A 308 26.84 -2.75 -20.38
C VAL A 308 26.21 -1.49 -19.74
N THR A 309 25.32 -1.63 -18.75
CA THR A 309 24.69 -0.49 -18.09
C THR A 309 24.96 -0.50 -16.58
N GLY A 310 26.07 0.13 -16.20
CA GLY A 310 26.42 0.40 -14.81
C GLY A 310 25.36 1.26 -14.10
N ASP A 311 25.31 1.04 -12.78
CA ASP A 311 24.55 1.72 -11.74
C ASP A 311 23.15 1.18 -11.41
N VAL A 312 23.12 -0.02 -10.82
CA VAL A 312 22.21 -0.30 -9.72
C VAL A 312 23.08 -0.56 -8.49
N THR A 313 23.55 0.51 -7.84
CA THR A 313 24.19 0.42 -6.52
C THR A 313 23.09 0.33 -5.48
N GLY A 314 22.71 -0.86 -5.12
CA GLY A 314 21.80 -1.18 -4.05
C GLY A 314 21.95 -2.66 -3.70
N ASN A 315 21.87 -3.02 -2.42
CA ASN A 315 21.92 -4.42 -1.99
C ASN A 315 20.75 -5.19 -2.60
N VAL A 316 21.01 -5.94 -3.65
CA VAL A 316 20.07 -6.89 -4.23
C VAL A 316 20.06 -8.11 -3.32
N ILE A 317 18.92 -8.40 -2.71
CA ILE A 317 18.76 -9.68 -2.00
C ILE A 317 18.44 -10.72 -3.08
N ASP A 318 19.48 -11.30 -3.66
CA ASP A 318 19.37 -12.51 -4.45
C ASP A 318 19.02 -13.68 -3.53
N ASN A 319 17.85 -14.23 -3.75
CA ASN A 319 17.36 -15.54 -3.28
C ASN A 319 18.17 -16.21 -2.17
N VAL A 320 17.94 -15.83 -0.91
CA VAL A 320 18.30 -16.68 0.24
C VAL A 320 17.05 -17.46 0.63
N ILE A 321 16.76 -18.53 -0.08
CA ILE A 321 15.94 -19.61 0.44
C ILE A 321 16.50 -20.93 -0.15
N ASP A 322 17.59 -21.41 0.44
CA ASP A 322 17.85 -22.84 0.54
C ASP A 322 17.58 -23.25 2.00
N ASN A 323 16.53 -23.98 2.17
CA ASN A 323 16.11 -25.04 3.11
C ASN A 323 14.63 -24.95 3.45
#